data_af98a7c18452f109ad0522457eeba9fa
#
_entry.id   af98a7c18452f109ad0522457eeba9fa
#
_cell.length_a   1.000
_cell.length_b   1.000
_cell.length_c   1.000
_cell.angle_alpha   90.00
_cell.angle_beta   90.00
_cell.angle_gamma   90.00
#
_symmetry.space_group_name_H-M   'P 1'
#
loop_
_entity.id
_entity.type
_entity.pdbx_description
1 polymer ?
#
loop_
_entity_poly.entity_id
_entity_poly.type
_entity_poly.pdbx_seq_one_letter_code
_entity_poly.pdbx_strand_id
1 'polypeptide(L)'
;MERVLVTGGTGFTGSHLVRTLVGNGDQVCVLARDAKRARTRLPPEIEVVEGDVTDRRVVADAARGREVVFHLAAAFREPGIPDSRYREVHVEGTRHLLEAARAEGVRRFVHVSTVGVHSHIANPPADESWPHTPGDIYQETKSEGERLALAFQREHDFPLTVIRPAGIYGPGDLRLLKLFRPIARRRFVMLGDGRTLFHMVHVRDLVAGMRLAARQASAVGEAFIIAGEEYCSLQELAARIARVWGVPAPRWHVPVWPFFAAGAACELLCAPFGIDPPIYRRRVAFFTKSRAFRIDKAKRLLGYQPAVALDEGLRETAEWYRAEGYV
;
A
#
# COMPACT_ATOMS: atom_id res chain seq x y z
N MET A 1 26.69 -1.01 1.83
CA MET A 1 26.09 -1.29 3.15
C MET A 1 25.62 0.03 3.74
N GLU A 2 24.31 0.20 3.93
CA GLU A 2 23.68 1.42 4.41
C GLU A 2 22.99 1.14 5.74
N ARG A 3 22.93 2.14 6.64
CA ARG A 3 22.17 2.06 7.90
C ARG A 3 20.75 2.56 7.64
N VAL A 4 19.79 1.64 7.62
CA VAL A 4 18.42 1.90 7.16
C VAL A 4 17.43 1.79 8.30
N LEU A 5 16.52 2.77 8.43
CA LEU A 5 15.31 2.67 9.26
C LEU A 5 14.11 2.29 8.40
N VAL A 6 13.36 1.28 8.81
CA VAL A 6 12.09 0.91 8.20
C VAL A 6 10.98 0.99 9.24
N THR A 7 9.99 1.85 9.03
CA THR A 7 8.75 1.80 9.80
C THR A 7 7.68 1.01 9.05
N GLY A 8 6.82 0.31 9.76
CA GLY A 8 5.87 -0.62 9.13
C GLY A 8 6.51 -1.89 8.57
N GLY A 9 7.75 -2.22 9.00
CA GLY A 9 8.52 -3.38 8.55
C GLY A 9 7.86 -4.73 8.81
N THR A 10 6.97 -4.85 9.80
CA THR A 10 6.23 -6.09 10.11
C THR A 10 4.99 -6.30 9.24
N GLY A 11 4.61 -5.32 8.41
CA GLY A 11 3.51 -5.40 7.46
C GLY A 11 3.87 -6.19 6.21
N PHE A 12 2.89 -6.42 5.32
CA PHE A 12 3.08 -7.17 4.08
C PHE A 12 4.23 -6.60 3.24
N THR A 13 4.12 -5.36 2.78
CA THR A 13 5.15 -4.72 1.94
C THR A 13 6.46 -4.52 2.70
N GLY A 14 6.37 -4.08 3.97
CA GLY A 14 7.55 -3.80 4.79
C GLY A 14 8.42 -5.04 5.04
N SER A 15 7.80 -6.21 5.24
CA SER A 15 8.57 -7.45 5.46
C SER A 15 9.35 -7.89 4.21
N HIS A 16 8.81 -7.67 3.02
CA HIS A 16 9.53 -7.90 1.76
C HIS A 16 10.69 -6.91 1.58
N LEU A 17 10.45 -5.63 1.90
CA LEU A 17 11.50 -4.60 1.86
C LEU A 17 12.65 -4.95 2.83
N VAL A 18 12.34 -5.27 4.08
CA VAL A 18 13.33 -5.63 5.10
C VAL A 18 14.16 -6.83 4.66
N ARG A 19 13.54 -7.91 4.17
CA ARG A 19 14.28 -9.08 3.67
C ARG A 19 15.20 -8.72 2.50
N THR A 20 14.73 -7.88 1.59
CA THR A 20 15.54 -7.44 0.46
C THR A 20 16.72 -6.58 0.88
N LEU A 21 16.53 -5.66 1.84
CA LEU A 21 17.61 -4.81 2.36
C LEU A 21 18.68 -5.64 3.09
N VAL A 22 18.25 -6.55 3.99
CA VAL A 22 19.16 -7.47 4.68
C VAL A 22 19.91 -8.34 3.69
N GLY A 23 19.23 -8.93 2.70
CA GLY A 23 19.85 -9.74 1.65
C GLY A 23 20.86 -8.99 0.77
N ASN A 24 20.80 -7.64 0.73
CA ASN A 24 21.80 -6.80 0.08
C ASN A 24 22.96 -6.37 1.02
N GLY A 25 22.94 -6.83 2.27
CA GLY A 25 23.96 -6.49 3.26
C GLY A 25 23.74 -5.17 3.98
N ASP A 26 22.54 -4.56 3.91
CA ASP A 26 22.26 -3.33 4.62
C ASP A 26 21.97 -3.61 6.11
N GLN A 27 22.37 -2.68 6.99
CA GLN A 27 22.06 -2.70 8.42
C GLN A 27 20.65 -2.13 8.64
N VAL A 28 19.68 -3.01 8.90
CA VAL A 28 18.28 -2.63 8.97
C VAL A 28 17.82 -2.52 10.43
N CYS A 29 17.31 -1.35 10.78
CA CYS A 29 16.53 -1.12 11.99
C CYS A 29 15.03 -1.06 11.64
N VAL A 30 14.21 -1.74 12.43
CA VAL A 30 12.75 -1.72 12.27
C VAL A 30 12.11 -1.10 13.51
N LEU A 31 11.39 0.01 13.32
CA LEU A 31 10.50 0.53 14.36
C LEU A 31 9.18 -0.24 14.31
N ALA A 32 8.87 -0.97 15.38
CA ALA A 32 7.72 -1.86 15.46
C ALA A 32 7.01 -1.76 16.80
N ARG A 33 5.68 -1.76 16.80
CA ARG A 33 4.83 -1.73 18.04
C ARG A 33 4.96 -3.00 18.88
N ASP A 34 5.42 -4.08 18.31
CA ASP A 34 5.60 -5.39 18.96
C ASP A 34 6.92 -5.99 18.49
N ALA A 35 7.94 -5.87 19.33
CA ALA A 35 9.27 -6.37 19.05
C ALA A 35 9.33 -7.90 18.95
N LYS A 36 8.52 -8.63 19.73
CA LYS A 36 8.45 -10.10 19.67
C LYS A 36 7.96 -10.56 18.29
N ARG A 37 6.87 -9.95 17.82
CA ARG A 37 6.33 -10.21 16.48
C ARG A 37 7.32 -9.85 15.39
N ALA A 38 8.06 -8.74 15.54
CA ALA A 38 9.08 -8.35 14.57
C ALA A 38 10.16 -9.42 14.47
N ARG A 39 10.73 -9.85 15.60
CA ARG A 39 11.80 -10.86 15.64
C ARG A 39 11.38 -12.25 15.13
N THR A 40 10.10 -12.60 15.23
CA THR A 40 9.59 -13.89 14.72
C THR A 40 9.30 -13.89 13.21
N ARG A 41 9.09 -12.73 12.60
CA ARG A 41 8.66 -12.62 11.20
C ARG A 41 9.73 -12.12 10.25
N LEU A 42 10.72 -11.41 10.78
CA LEU A 42 11.77 -10.76 10.02
C LEU A 42 13.11 -11.49 10.21
N PRO A 43 14.09 -11.26 9.35
CA PRO A 43 15.44 -11.83 9.51
C PRO A 43 16.03 -11.52 10.88
N PRO A 44 16.80 -12.43 11.49
CA PRO A 44 17.35 -12.25 12.83
C PRO A 44 18.41 -11.15 12.93
N GLU A 45 18.99 -10.75 11.80
CA GLU A 45 20.08 -9.74 11.70
C GLU A 45 19.58 -8.31 11.90
N ILE A 46 18.26 -8.09 11.94
CA ILE A 46 17.72 -6.74 12.12
C ILE A 46 17.85 -6.25 13.55
N GLU A 47 18.04 -4.96 13.69
CA GLU A 47 17.79 -4.23 14.93
C GLU A 47 16.28 -3.94 15.06
N VAL A 48 15.72 -4.06 16.25
CA VAL A 48 14.33 -3.72 16.50
C VAL A 48 14.25 -2.70 17.63
N VAL A 49 13.68 -1.54 17.29
CA VAL A 49 13.25 -0.54 18.27
C VAL A 49 11.75 -0.72 18.49
N GLU A 50 11.36 -1.00 19.75
CA GLU A 50 9.96 -1.17 20.09
C GLU A 50 9.30 0.17 20.38
N GLY A 51 8.19 0.45 19.68
CA GLY A 51 7.37 1.63 19.90
C GLY A 51 6.51 2.00 18.70
N ASP A 52 5.80 3.10 18.83
CA ASP A 52 4.88 3.63 17.85
C ASP A 52 5.46 4.89 17.18
N VAL A 53 5.14 5.11 15.90
CA VAL A 53 5.55 6.33 15.16
C VAL A 53 4.96 7.61 15.74
N THR A 54 3.94 7.51 16.58
CA THR A 54 3.33 8.63 17.28
C THR A 54 4.11 9.06 18.52
N ASP A 55 5.06 8.23 19.00
CA ASP A 55 5.96 8.60 20.09
C ASP A 55 7.23 9.27 19.54
N ARG A 56 7.30 10.59 19.71
CA ARG A 56 8.41 11.41 19.21
C ARG A 56 9.78 10.98 19.77
N ARG A 57 9.85 10.51 21.01
CA ARG A 57 11.12 10.09 21.62
C ARG A 57 11.62 8.79 21.01
N VAL A 58 10.75 7.82 20.90
CA VAL A 58 11.07 6.52 20.28
C VAL A 58 11.46 6.69 18.82
N VAL A 59 10.77 7.57 18.10
CA VAL A 59 11.09 7.90 16.70
C VAL A 59 12.48 8.52 16.57
N ALA A 60 12.86 9.45 17.48
CA ALA A 60 14.19 10.05 17.51
C ALA A 60 15.27 9.00 17.78
N ASP A 61 15.05 8.10 18.74
CA ASP A 61 15.97 7.00 19.03
C ASP A 61 16.14 6.04 17.84
N ALA A 62 15.05 5.69 17.16
CA ALA A 62 15.08 4.83 16.00
C ALA A 62 15.81 5.47 14.80
N ALA A 63 15.71 6.79 14.64
CA ALA A 63 16.35 7.54 13.55
C ALA A 63 17.85 7.77 13.78
N ARG A 64 18.34 7.63 15.01
CA ARG A 64 19.73 7.95 15.37
C ARG A 64 20.73 7.20 14.51
N GLY A 65 21.60 7.96 13.86
CA GLY A 65 22.69 7.46 13.03
C GLY A 65 22.23 6.70 11.77
N ARG A 66 20.98 6.83 11.34
CA ARG A 66 20.50 6.21 10.10
C ARG A 66 20.77 7.11 8.89
N GLU A 67 21.04 6.47 7.77
CA GLU A 67 21.36 7.15 6.51
C GLU A 67 20.16 7.21 5.57
N VAL A 68 19.31 6.18 5.62
CA VAL A 68 18.12 6.04 4.77
C VAL A 68 16.92 5.68 5.63
N VAL A 69 15.77 6.32 5.35
CA VAL A 69 14.51 6.02 6.02
C VAL A 69 13.46 5.59 4.99
N PHE A 70 12.83 4.44 5.21
CA PHE A 70 11.63 4.01 4.51
C PHE A 70 10.45 4.07 5.45
N HIS A 71 9.53 5.01 5.20
CA HIS A 71 8.35 5.20 6.04
C HIS A 71 7.10 4.54 5.42
N LEU A 72 6.82 3.29 5.87
CA LEU A 72 5.67 2.50 5.44
C LEU A 72 4.60 2.34 6.53
N ALA A 73 4.84 2.84 7.75
CA ALA A 73 3.86 2.72 8.83
C ALA A 73 2.53 3.38 8.43
N ALA A 74 1.45 2.66 8.63
CA ALA A 74 0.10 3.13 8.34
C ALA A 74 -0.92 2.42 9.25
N ALA A 75 -1.92 3.16 9.69
CA ALA A 75 -3.16 2.61 10.19
C ALA A 75 -4.01 2.17 8.99
N PHE A 76 -4.31 0.89 8.87
CA PHE A 76 -5.02 0.38 7.69
C PHE A 76 -6.11 -0.60 8.10
N ARG A 77 -7.38 -0.14 8.00
CA ARG A 77 -8.58 -0.98 8.15
C ARG A 77 -8.58 -1.87 9.39
N GLU A 78 -8.01 -1.41 10.49
CA GLU A 78 -8.14 -2.08 11.78
C GLU A 78 -9.57 -1.83 12.30
N PRO A 79 -10.36 -2.88 12.62
CA PRO A 79 -11.71 -2.69 13.16
C PRO A 79 -11.68 -1.93 14.47
N GLY A 80 -12.60 -0.97 14.64
CA GLY A 80 -12.79 -0.27 15.91
C GLY A 80 -11.77 0.81 16.26
N ILE A 81 -10.80 1.12 15.38
CA ILE A 81 -9.91 2.26 15.65
C ILE A 81 -10.63 3.58 15.31
N PRO A 82 -10.50 4.61 16.17
CA PRO A 82 -11.09 5.91 15.91
C PRO A 82 -10.40 6.62 14.73
N ASP A 83 -11.12 7.51 14.07
CA ASP A 83 -10.60 8.29 12.94
C ASP A 83 -9.38 9.14 13.33
N SER A 84 -9.28 9.61 14.59
CA SER A 84 -8.11 10.31 15.11
C SER A 84 -6.82 9.50 14.95
N ARG A 85 -6.91 8.16 15.13
CA ARG A 85 -5.76 7.28 15.03
C ARG A 85 -5.13 7.26 13.63
N TYR A 86 -5.95 7.39 12.58
CA TYR A 86 -5.43 7.53 11.21
C TYR A 86 -4.59 8.80 11.07
N ARG A 87 -5.06 9.92 11.64
CA ARG A 87 -4.33 11.20 11.59
C ARG A 87 -3.05 11.16 12.42
N GLU A 88 -3.12 10.60 13.63
CA GLU A 88 -1.96 10.42 14.50
C GLU A 88 -0.83 9.66 13.79
N VAL A 89 -1.17 8.53 13.12
CA VAL A 89 -0.16 7.69 12.46
C VAL A 89 0.31 8.32 11.14
N HIS A 90 -0.62 8.78 10.29
CA HIS A 90 -0.28 9.20 8.93
C HIS A 90 0.24 10.63 8.84
N VAL A 91 -0.14 11.51 9.77
CA VAL A 91 0.25 12.92 9.76
C VAL A 91 1.28 13.20 10.85
N GLU A 92 0.92 12.99 12.12
CA GLU A 92 1.84 13.30 13.22
C GLU A 92 3.04 12.34 13.27
N GLY A 93 2.81 11.04 13.05
CA GLY A 93 3.90 10.08 12.93
C GLY A 93 4.85 10.39 11.77
N THR A 94 4.32 10.84 10.63
CA THR A 94 5.14 11.33 9.51
C THR A 94 5.94 12.56 9.90
N ARG A 95 5.34 13.53 10.59
CA ARG A 95 6.02 14.75 11.08
C ARG A 95 7.18 14.39 12.00
N HIS A 96 6.95 13.53 13.01
CA HIS A 96 7.98 13.11 13.95
C HIS A 96 9.18 12.48 13.24
N LEU A 97 8.90 11.59 12.27
CA LEU A 97 9.95 10.95 11.47
C LEU A 97 10.75 11.93 10.61
N LEU A 98 10.08 12.89 9.98
CA LEU A 98 10.74 13.93 9.16
C LEU A 98 11.66 14.80 10.02
N GLU A 99 11.17 15.26 11.17
CA GLU A 99 11.95 16.09 12.11
C GLU A 99 13.17 15.32 12.63
N ALA A 100 12.98 14.06 13.06
CA ALA A 100 14.06 13.21 13.54
C ALA A 100 15.07 12.88 12.43
N ALA A 101 14.61 12.52 11.24
CA ALA A 101 15.46 12.22 10.11
C ALA A 101 16.31 13.43 9.66
N ARG A 102 15.71 14.63 9.70
CA ARG A 102 16.45 15.89 9.42
C ARG A 102 17.51 16.17 10.48
N ALA A 103 17.16 16.02 11.77
CA ALA A 103 18.11 16.22 12.87
C ALA A 103 19.31 15.27 12.80
N GLU A 104 19.11 14.04 12.33
CA GLU A 104 20.17 13.03 12.16
C GLU A 104 20.91 13.13 10.82
N GLY A 105 20.56 14.09 9.95
CA GLY A 105 21.21 14.26 8.66
C GLY A 105 20.95 13.10 7.69
N VAL A 106 19.75 12.48 7.75
CA VAL A 106 19.35 11.41 6.85
C VAL A 106 19.46 11.89 5.40
N ARG A 107 20.24 11.14 4.59
CA ARG A 107 20.51 11.50 3.20
C ARG A 107 19.45 11.07 2.21
N ARG A 108 18.47 10.25 2.65
CA ARG A 108 17.34 9.85 1.81
C ARG A 108 16.16 9.40 2.66
N PHE A 109 14.99 9.98 2.38
CA PHE A 109 13.73 9.64 3.01
C PHE A 109 12.70 9.22 1.95
N VAL A 110 12.20 7.99 2.03
CA VAL A 110 11.16 7.48 1.13
C VAL A 110 9.84 7.38 1.90
N HIS A 111 8.92 8.29 1.59
CA HIS A 111 7.57 8.27 2.15
C HIS A 111 6.64 7.42 1.29
N VAL A 112 6.07 6.36 1.86
CA VAL A 112 5.13 5.50 1.13
C VAL A 112 3.70 5.95 1.36
N SER A 113 3.13 6.59 0.33
CA SER A 113 1.74 7.02 0.23
C SER A 113 0.87 5.92 -0.42
N THR A 114 -0.05 6.28 -1.29
CA THR A 114 -0.93 5.35 -2.03
C THR A 114 -1.56 6.04 -3.24
N VAL A 115 -1.82 5.32 -4.33
CA VAL A 115 -2.69 5.83 -5.41
C VAL A 115 -4.14 6.07 -4.92
N GLY A 116 -4.48 5.57 -3.74
CA GLY A 116 -5.78 5.82 -3.10
C GLY A 116 -6.09 7.29 -2.87
N VAL A 117 -5.09 8.18 -2.78
CA VAL A 117 -5.27 9.64 -2.66
C VAL A 117 -6.05 10.23 -3.85
N HIS A 118 -5.99 9.58 -5.01
CA HIS A 118 -6.74 9.97 -6.22
C HIS A 118 -8.16 9.39 -6.27
N SER A 119 -8.48 8.40 -5.45
CA SER A 119 -9.78 7.69 -5.39
C SER A 119 -10.20 7.10 -6.74
N HIS A 120 -11.18 7.69 -7.42
CA HIS A 120 -11.65 7.29 -8.74
C HIS A 120 -10.97 8.09 -9.85
N ILE A 121 -10.53 7.39 -10.90
CA ILE A 121 -9.99 8.03 -12.11
C ILE A 121 -11.07 8.04 -13.17
N ALA A 122 -11.59 9.23 -13.48
CA ALA A 122 -12.68 9.38 -14.46
C ALA A 122 -12.19 9.08 -15.88
N ASN A 123 -10.95 9.49 -16.21
CA ASN A 123 -10.34 9.28 -17.54
C ASN A 123 -9.02 8.50 -17.35
N PRO A 124 -9.08 7.17 -17.15
CA PRO A 124 -7.88 6.35 -16.98
C PRO A 124 -7.14 6.12 -18.33
N PRO A 125 -5.80 5.98 -18.31
CA PRO A 125 -4.92 6.03 -17.15
C PRO A 125 -4.52 7.46 -16.75
N ALA A 126 -4.43 7.74 -15.44
CA ALA A 126 -3.94 9.00 -14.89
C ALA A 126 -2.44 8.93 -14.55
N ASP A 127 -1.82 10.09 -14.35
CA ASP A 127 -0.46 10.22 -13.85
C ASP A 127 -0.43 10.91 -12.47
N GLU A 128 0.77 11.24 -11.99
CA GLU A 128 0.98 11.84 -10.67
C GLU A 128 0.36 13.24 -10.50
N SER A 129 0.03 13.93 -11.60
CA SER A 129 -0.61 15.26 -11.60
C SER A 129 -2.12 15.20 -11.33
N TRP A 130 -2.74 14.01 -11.41
CA TRP A 130 -4.16 13.86 -11.14
C TRP A 130 -4.52 14.36 -9.74
N PRO A 131 -5.62 15.12 -9.58
CA PRO A 131 -6.00 15.70 -8.30
C PRO A 131 -6.18 14.66 -7.18
N HIS A 132 -5.85 15.04 -5.95
CA HIS A 132 -6.22 14.27 -4.77
C HIS A 132 -7.71 14.47 -4.50
N THR A 133 -8.47 13.38 -4.58
CA THR A 133 -9.93 13.33 -4.35
C THR A 133 -10.27 12.21 -3.37
N PRO A 134 -9.70 12.24 -2.14
CA PRO A 134 -9.89 11.16 -1.18
C PRO A 134 -11.37 10.95 -0.87
N GLY A 135 -11.77 9.72 -0.64
CA GLY A 135 -13.15 9.34 -0.40
C GLY A 135 -13.37 8.57 0.91
N ASP A 136 -12.34 8.46 1.73
CA ASP A 136 -12.43 7.87 3.08
C ASP A 136 -11.30 8.41 3.97
N ILE A 137 -11.43 8.26 5.29
CA ILE A 137 -10.48 8.77 6.31
C ILE A 137 -9.05 8.27 6.07
N TYR A 138 -8.88 7.02 5.61
CA TYR A 138 -7.55 6.50 5.27
C TYR A 138 -6.91 7.29 4.12
N GLN A 139 -7.67 7.54 3.05
CA GLN A 139 -7.18 8.27 1.87
C GLN A 139 -6.95 9.75 2.20
N GLU A 140 -7.83 10.35 3.01
CA GLU A 140 -7.71 11.74 3.47
C GLU A 140 -6.42 11.94 4.26
N THR A 141 -6.21 11.13 5.29
CA THR A 141 -5.03 11.25 6.16
C THR A 141 -3.73 10.86 5.46
N LYS A 142 -3.76 9.89 4.51
CA LYS A 142 -2.61 9.61 3.64
C LYS A 142 -2.29 10.79 2.72
N SER A 143 -3.31 11.44 2.17
CA SER A 143 -3.14 12.66 1.35
C SER A 143 -2.57 13.82 2.18
N GLU A 144 -3.03 14.01 3.43
CA GLU A 144 -2.50 15.02 4.33
C GLU A 144 -1.03 14.74 4.69
N GLY A 145 -0.70 13.50 5.07
CA GLY A 145 0.68 13.11 5.38
C GLY A 145 1.63 13.28 4.19
N GLU A 146 1.16 12.99 2.98
CA GLU A 146 1.93 13.23 1.76
C GLU A 146 2.17 14.71 1.49
N ARG A 147 1.13 15.54 1.62
CA ARG A 147 1.25 17.00 1.45
C ARG A 147 2.20 17.60 2.49
N LEU A 148 2.11 17.15 3.76
CA LEU A 148 3.04 17.51 4.81
C LEU A 148 4.48 17.15 4.43
N ALA A 149 4.72 15.94 3.96
CA ALA A 149 6.05 15.48 3.58
C ALA A 149 6.64 16.30 2.43
N LEU A 150 5.87 16.59 1.38
CA LEU A 150 6.30 17.43 0.27
C LEU A 150 6.48 18.90 0.66
N ALA A 151 5.67 19.42 1.58
CA ALA A 151 5.87 20.77 2.13
C ALA A 151 7.17 20.85 2.93
N PHE A 152 7.42 19.88 3.80
CA PHE A 152 8.66 19.77 4.58
C PHE A 152 9.89 19.68 3.68
N GLN A 153 9.80 18.90 2.58
CA GLN A 153 10.87 18.81 1.59
C GLN A 153 11.22 20.17 1.01
N ARG A 154 10.22 20.95 0.55
CA ARG A 154 10.43 22.27 -0.04
C ARG A 154 10.96 23.30 0.95
N GLU A 155 10.48 23.28 2.20
CA GLU A 155 10.88 24.23 3.24
C GLU A 155 12.31 24.02 3.70
N HIS A 156 12.78 22.79 3.72
CA HIS A 156 14.06 22.42 4.32
C HIS A 156 15.08 21.86 3.32
N ASP A 157 14.77 21.86 2.02
CA ASP A 157 15.56 21.17 0.98
C ASP A 157 15.92 19.72 1.37
N PHE A 158 14.94 19.05 2.03
CA PHE A 158 15.15 17.74 2.62
C PHE A 158 15.09 16.65 1.54
N PRO A 159 16.04 15.67 1.51
CA PRO A 159 16.14 14.67 0.45
C PRO A 159 15.03 13.60 0.52
N LEU A 160 13.79 14.00 0.28
CA LEU A 160 12.57 13.19 0.37
C LEU A 160 12.03 12.83 -1.01
N THR A 161 11.50 11.62 -1.10
CA THR A 161 10.74 11.11 -2.26
C THR A 161 9.45 10.47 -1.78
N VAL A 162 8.36 10.66 -2.54
CA VAL A 162 7.07 10.01 -2.28
C VAL A 162 6.85 8.86 -3.25
N ILE A 163 6.39 7.72 -2.73
CA ILE A 163 5.93 6.58 -3.53
C ILE A 163 4.43 6.40 -3.34
N ARG A 164 3.69 6.34 -4.45
CA ARG A 164 2.26 6.02 -4.50
C ARG A 164 2.07 4.62 -5.10
N PRO A 165 2.06 3.56 -4.30
CA PRO A 165 1.83 2.21 -4.81
C PRO A 165 0.43 2.06 -5.39
N ALA A 166 0.32 1.33 -6.50
CA ALA A 166 -0.93 0.79 -7.01
C ALA A 166 -1.46 -0.36 -6.14
N GLY A 167 -2.37 -1.18 -6.62
CA GLY A 167 -2.89 -2.33 -5.88
C GLY A 167 -1.78 -3.36 -5.62
N ILE A 168 -1.19 -3.37 -4.42
CA ILE A 168 -0.07 -4.24 -4.09
C ILE A 168 -0.57 -5.68 -3.94
N TYR A 169 0.14 -6.67 -4.51
CA TYR A 169 -0.17 -8.08 -4.39
C TYR A 169 1.11 -8.94 -4.41
N GLY A 170 0.97 -10.24 -4.09
CA GLY A 170 2.07 -11.19 -4.07
C GLY A 170 1.98 -12.13 -2.86
N PRO A 171 2.93 -13.06 -2.69
CA PRO A 171 3.02 -13.95 -1.53
C PRO A 171 3.01 -13.16 -0.22
N GLY A 172 2.10 -13.51 0.72
CA GLY A 172 1.91 -12.76 1.98
C GLY A 172 0.72 -11.80 2.00
N ASP A 173 0.09 -11.49 0.84
CA ASP A 173 -1.10 -10.62 0.81
C ASP A 173 -2.39 -11.37 1.12
N LEU A 174 -3.05 -10.99 2.22
CA LEU A 174 -4.36 -11.56 2.59
C LEU A 174 -5.56 -10.75 2.06
N ARG A 175 -5.33 -9.57 1.45
CA ARG A 175 -6.43 -8.70 0.97
C ARG A 175 -7.08 -9.26 -0.29
N LEU A 176 -6.27 -9.74 -1.24
CA LEU A 176 -6.75 -10.37 -2.47
C LEU A 176 -7.32 -11.78 -2.25
N LEU A 177 -7.09 -12.40 -1.10
CA LEU A 177 -7.71 -13.68 -0.76
C LEU A 177 -9.25 -13.63 -0.85
N LYS A 178 -9.85 -12.44 -0.59
CA LYS A 178 -11.29 -12.20 -0.76
C LYS A 178 -11.78 -12.30 -2.21
N LEU A 179 -10.87 -12.19 -3.17
CA LEU A 179 -11.13 -12.39 -4.59
C LEU A 179 -10.75 -13.82 -5.01
N PHE A 180 -9.56 -14.27 -4.63
CA PHE A 180 -9.04 -15.60 -5.00
C PHE A 180 -9.90 -16.75 -4.48
N ARG A 181 -10.24 -16.74 -3.17
CA ARG A 181 -10.97 -17.84 -2.53
C ARG A 181 -12.36 -18.11 -3.14
N PRO A 182 -13.24 -17.11 -3.34
CA PRO A 182 -14.54 -17.36 -3.97
C PRO A 182 -14.42 -17.76 -5.46
N ILE A 183 -13.41 -17.27 -6.20
CA ILE A 183 -13.17 -17.69 -7.57
C ILE A 183 -12.74 -19.17 -7.61
N ALA A 184 -11.74 -19.56 -6.81
CA ALA A 184 -11.30 -20.96 -6.72
C ALA A 184 -12.44 -21.91 -6.37
N ARG A 185 -13.37 -21.48 -5.51
CA ARG A 185 -14.56 -22.25 -5.09
C ARG A 185 -15.74 -22.12 -6.05
N ARG A 186 -15.59 -21.45 -7.20
CA ARG A 186 -16.65 -21.19 -8.19
C ARG A 186 -17.89 -20.48 -7.60
N ARG A 187 -17.69 -19.63 -6.58
CA ARG A 187 -18.74 -18.90 -5.87
C ARG A 187 -18.65 -17.38 -6.05
N PHE A 188 -17.73 -16.92 -6.90
CA PHE A 188 -17.57 -15.50 -7.16
C PHE A 188 -18.68 -14.99 -8.07
N VAL A 189 -19.33 -13.91 -7.65
CA VAL A 189 -20.34 -13.17 -8.41
C VAL A 189 -19.82 -11.76 -8.65
N MET A 190 -19.80 -11.31 -9.89
CA MET A 190 -19.38 -9.98 -10.29
C MET A 190 -20.47 -8.96 -9.94
N LEU A 191 -20.11 -7.93 -9.17
CA LEU A 191 -21.00 -6.78 -8.98
C LEU A 191 -20.75 -5.76 -10.10
N GLY A 192 -21.81 -5.41 -10.83
CA GLY A 192 -21.73 -4.54 -12.00
C GLY A 192 -21.27 -5.28 -13.26
N ASP A 193 -20.78 -4.50 -14.22
CA ASP A 193 -20.36 -4.99 -15.54
C ASP A 193 -18.93 -5.54 -15.58
N GLY A 194 -18.19 -5.42 -14.47
CA GLY A 194 -16.80 -5.87 -14.37
C GLY A 194 -15.79 -5.04 -15.17
N ARG A 195 -16.19 -3.91 -15.77
CA ARG A 195 -15.32 -3.04 -16.59
C ARG A 195 -14.42 -2.12 -15.78
N THR A 196 -14.65 -2.02 -14.47
CA THR A 196 -13.81 -1.23 -13.55
C THR A 196 -12.34 -1.63 -13.70
N LEU A 197 -11.47 -0.65 -13.92
CA LEU A 197 -10.04 -0.89 -14.15
C LEU A 197 -9.27 -0.97 -12.83
N PHE A 198 -8.36 -1.94 -12.78
CA PHE A 198 -7.42 -2.17 -11.69
C PHE A 198 -5.99 -2.17 -12.22
N HIS A 199 -5.14 -1.41 -11.55
CA HIS A 199 -3.71 -1.46 -11.76
C HIS A 199 -3.08 -2.10 -10.52
N MET A 200 -2.34 -3.19 -10.76
CA MET A 200 -1.71 -3.96 -9.71
C MET A 200 -0.19 -3.73 -9.74
N VAL A 201 0.47 -3.92 -8.62
CA VAL A 201 1.93 -3.97 -8.54
C VAL A 201 2.34 -5.18 -7.71
N HIS A 202 3.21 -6.01 -8.26
CA HIS A 202 3.78 -7.11 -7.49
C HIS A 202 4.70 -6.54 -6.39
N VAL A 203 4.66 -7.15 -5.20
CA VAL A 203 5.42 -6.63 -4.04
C VAL A 203 6.93 -6.54 -4.31
N ARG A 204 7.50 -7.45 -5.11
CA ARG A 204 8.93 -7.37 -5.52
C ARG A 204 9.22 -6.13 -6.36
N ASP A 205 8.36 -5.80 -7.31
CA ASP A 205 8.51 -4.63 -8.17
C ASP A 205 8.34 -3.33 -7.36
N LEU A 206 7.39 -3.32 -6.41
CA LEU A 206 7.25 -2.18 -5.50
C LEU A 206 8.49 -1.96 -4.66
N VAL A 207 9.07 -3.03 -4.10
CA VAL A 207 10.33 -2.96 -3.34
C VAL A 207 11.47 -2.45 -4.22
N ALA A 208 11.57 -2.93 -5.47
CA ALA A 208 12.55 -2.43 -6.43
C ALA A 208 12.36 -0.93 -6.71
N GLY A 209 11.12 -0.47 -6.94
CA GLY A 209 10.79 0.94 -7.15
C GLY A 209 11.15 1.83 -5.95
N MET A 210 10.85 1.38 -4.72
CA MET A 210 11.24 2.10 -3.50
C MET A 210 12.76 2.22 -3.35
N ARG A 211 13.51 1.16 -3.68
CA ARG A 211 14.98 1.17 -3.62
C ARG A 211 15.59 2.07 -4.68
N LEU A 212 15.05 2.10 -5.88
CA LEU A 212 15.44 3.04 -6.93
C LEU A 212 15.20 4.49 -6.47
N ALA A 213 14.02 4.79 -5.90
CA ALA A 213 13.71 6.10 -5.37
C ALA A 213 14.67 6.54 -4.24
N ALA A 214 15.15 5.61 -3.42
CA ALA A 214 16.16 5.90 -2.40
C ALA A 214 17.55 6.21 -2.98
N ARG A 215 17.86 5.79 -4.21
CA ARG A 215 19.21 5.90 -4.81
C ARG A 215 19.32 7.01 -5.84
N GLN A 216 18.25 7.29 -6.59
CA GLN A 216 18.30 8.27 -7.69
C GLN A 216 18.22 9.71 -7.16
N ALA A 217 19.17 10.55 -7.57
CA ALA A 217 19.14 11.98 -7.22
C ALA A 217 17.92 12.69 -7.82
N SER A 218 17.49 12.28 -9.02
CA SER A 218 16.30 12.78 -9.72
C SER A 218 14.98 12.46 -9.02
N ALA A 219 14.99 11.67 -7.94
CA ALA A 219 13.81 11.33 -7.16
C ALA A 219 13.49 12.36 -6.08
N VAL A 220 14.44 13.21 -5.69
CA VAL A 220 14.26 14.17 -4.59
C VAL A 220 13.19 15.20 -4.95
N GLY A 221 12.25 15.42 -4.03
CA GLY A 221 11.13 16.35 -4.20
C GLY A 221 9.97 15.82 -5.04
N GLU A 222 10.09 14.59 -5.58
CA GLU A 222 9.16 14.02 -6.53
C GLU A 222 8.24 12.97 -5.88
N ALA A 223 7.04 12.84 -6.45
CA ALA A 223 6.14 11.73 -6.19
C ALA A 223 6.11 10.80 -7.41
N PHE A 224 6.09 9.48 -7.16
CA PHE A 224 6.06 8.46 -8.20
C PHE A 224 4.94 7.46 -7.97
N ILE A 225 4.17 7.18 -9.02
CA ILE A 225 3.28 6.03 -9.06
C ILE A 225 4.11 4.80 -9.42
N ILE A 226 4.04 3.77 -8.57
CA ILE A 226 4.68 2.48 -8.79
C ILE A 226 3.60 1.43 -9.02
N ALA A 227 3.54 0.91 -10.23
CA ALA A 227 2.57 -0.08 -10.69
C ALA A 227 3.24 -1.10 -11.61
N GLY A 228 2.54 -2.20 -11.93
CA GLY A 228 2.96 -3.15 -12.95
C GLY A 228 2.94 -2.53 -14.35
N GLU A 229 3.33 -3.31 -15.36
CA GLU A 229 3.35 -2.84 -16.74
C GLU A 229 1.94 -2.64 -17.32
N GLU A 230 1.01 -3.47 -16.91
CA GLU A 230 -0.37 -3.50 -17.43
C GLU A 230 -1.42 -3.26 -16.34
N TYR A 231 -2.53 -2.67 -16.73
CA TYR A 231 -3.77 -2.67 -15.96
C TYR A 231 -4.84 -3.44 -16.71
N CYS A 232 -5.82 -3.97 -15.99
CA CYS A 232 -6.90 -4.75 -16.58
C CYS A 232 -8.25 -4.43 -15.92
N SER A 233 -9.33 -4.85 -16.56
CA SER A 233 -10.66 -4.81 -15.95
C SER A 233 -10.77 -5.83 -14.81
N LEU A 234 -11.72 -5.60 -13.89
CA LEU A 234 -12.00 -6.57 -12.81
C LEU A 234 -12.43 -7.92 -13.37
N GLN A 235 -13.17 -7.92 -14.50
CA GLN A 235 -13.56 -9.15 -15.17
C GLN A 235 -12.36 -9.92 -15.72
N GLU A 236 -11.40 -9.23 -16.37
CA GLU A 236 -10.16 -9.84 -16.84
C GLU A 236 -9.31 -10.35 -15.69
N LEU A 237 -9.19 -9.58 -14.60
CA LEU A 237 -8.48 -10.00 -13.40
C LEU A 237 -9.10 -11.28 -12.81
N ALA A 238 -10.42 -11.32 -12.69
CA ALA A 238 -11.13 -12.51 -12.20
C ALA A 238 -10.98 -13.72 -13.13
N ALA A 239 -10.97 -13.50 -14.45
CA ALA A 239 -10.73 -14.55 -15.43
C ALA A 239 -9.29 -15.10 -15.37
N ARG A 240 -8.28 -14.21 -15.20
CA ARG A 240 -6.87 -14.63 -15.01
C ARG A 240 -6.70 -15.44 -13.73
N ILE A 241 -7.30 -15.02 -12.61
CA ILE A 241 -7.31 -15.78 -11.35
C ILE A 241 -7.98 -17.15 -11.53
N ALA A 242 -9.12 -17.20 -12.23
CA ALA A 242 -9.81 -18.45 -12.51
C ALA A 242 -8.92 -19.43 -13.31
N ARG A 243 -8.18 -18.91 -14.31
CA ARG A 243 -7.21 -19.69 -15.10
C ARG A 243 -6.10 -20.28 -14.23
N VAL A 244 -5.55 -19.51 -13.29
CA VAL A 244 -4.52 -19.99 -12.34
C VAL A 244 -5.04 -21.16 -11.48
N TRP A 245 -6.33 -21.13 -11.13
CA TRP A 245 -6.97 -22.22 -10.37
C TRP A 245 -7.49 -23.37 -11.23
N GLY A 246 -7.42 -23.29 -12.57
CA GLY A 246 -7.99 -24.30 -13.47
C GLY A 246 -9.53 -24.37 -13.40
N VAL A 247 -10.19 -23.26 -13.07
CA VAL A 247 -11.66 -23.19 -12.98
C VAL A 247 -12.24 -22.28 -14.06
N PRO A 248 -13.52 -22.46 -14.44
CA PRO A 248 -14.17 -21.56 -15.38
C PRO A 248 -14.20 -20.11 -14.87
N ALA A 249 -14.02 -19.16 -15.79
CA ALA A 249 -14.15 -17.73 -15.47
C ALA A 249 -15.55 -17.40 -14.93
N PRO A 250 -15.65 -16.50 -13.93
CA PRO A 250 -16.95 -16.06 -13.39
C PRO A 250 -17.82 -15.45 -14.50
N ARG A 251 -19.07 -15.89 -14.56
CA ARG A 251 -20.05 -15.45 -15.58
C ARG A 251 -21.27 -14.74 -15.00
N TRP A 252 -21.47 -14.85 -13.69
CA TRP A 252 -22.64 -14.26 -13.03
C TRP A 252 -22.38 -12.81 -12.69
N HIS A 253 -23.25 -11.94 -13.19
CA HIS A 253 -23.25 -10.50 -12.92
C HIS A 253 -24.51 -10.13 -12.19
N VAL A 254 -24.39 -9.30 -11.17
CA VAL A 254 -25.54 -8.71 -10.46
C VAL A 254 -25.45 -7.19 -10.48
N PRO A 255 -26.58 -6.48 -10.62
CA PRO A 255 -26.58 -5.02 -10.57
C PRO A 255 -25.95 -4.49 -9.27
N VAL A 256 -25.28 -3.35 -9.35
CA VAL A 256 -24.62 -2.73 -8.18
C VAL A 256 -25.63 -2.02 -7.26
N TRP A 257 -26.72 -1.47 -7.83
CA TRP A 257 -27.64 -0.60 -7.12
C TRP A 257 -28.31 -1.21 -5.89
N PRO A 258 -28.69 -2.53 -5.84
CA PRO A 258 -29.27 -3.10 -4.63
C PRO A 258 -28.28 -3.11 -3.44
N PHE A 259 -26.98 -3.30 -3.74
CA PHE A 259 -25.93 -3.31 -2.71
C PHE A 259 -25.64 -1.91 -2.19
N PHE A 260 -25.73 -0.88 -3.05
CA PHE A 260 -25.68 0.51 -2.59
C PHE A 260 -26.88 0.86 -1.69
N ALA A 261 -28.07 0.47 -2.08
CA ALA A 261 -29.29 0.70 -1.29
C ALA A 261 -29.21 -0.03 0.06
N ALA A 262 -28.84 -1.31 0.04
CA ALA A 262 -28.68 -2.10 1.26
C ALA A 262 -27.58 -1.54 2.16
N GLY A 263 -26.44 -1.12 1.59
CA GLY A 263 -25.34 -0.48 2.34
C GLY A 263 -25.79 0.83 2.99
N ALA A 264 -26.51 1.69 2.27
CA ALA A 264 -27.05 2.94 2.79
C ALA A 264 -28.06 2.71 3.93
N ALA A 265 -28.97 1.77 3.75
CA ALA A 265 -29.94 1.40 4.78
C ALA A 265 -29.23 0.83 6.02
N CYS A 266 -28.24 -0.03 5.83
CA CYS A 266 -27.47 -0.63 6.92
C CYS A 266 -26.68 0.43 7.71
N GLU A 267 -26.00 1.35 7.02
CA GLU A 267 -25.28 2.47 7.64
C GLU A 267 -26.24 3.36 8.45
N LEU A 268 -27.42 3.68 7.89
CA LEU A 268 -28.43 4.51 8.57
C LEU A 268 -29.00 3.82 9.82
N LEU A 269 -29.27 2.52 9.74
CA LEU A 269 -29.83 1.75 10.86
C LEU A 269 -28.78 1.48 11.97
N CYS A 270 -27.52 1.32 11.63
CA CYS A 270 -26.45 1.04 12.59
C CYS A 270 -25.93 2.32 13.27
N ALA A 271 -26.00 3.48 12.59
CA ALA A 271 -25.44 4.74 13.09
C ALA A 271 -25.95 5.15 14.48
N PRO A 272 -27.27 5.07 14.84
CA PRO A 272 -27.76 5.46 16.16
C PRO A 272 -27.23 4.59 17.31
N PHE A 273 -26.78 3.37 16.99
CA PHE A 273 -26.33 2.37 17.97
C PHE A 273 -24.80 2.29 18.05
N GLY A 274 -24.06 3.06 17.26
CA GLY A 274 -22.61 2.99 17.18
C GLY A 274 -22.09 1.62 16.71
N ILE A 275 -22.91 0.85 15.98
CA ILE A 275 -22.56 -0.48 15.48
C ILE A 275 -21.96 -0.36 14.09
N ASP A 276 -20.84 -1.05 13.87
CA ASP A 276 -20.22 -1.16 12.55
C ASP A 276 -21.15 -1.88 11.57
N PRO A 277 -21.62 -1.24 10.48
CA PRO A 277 -22.54 -1.86 9.56
C PRO A 277 -21.88 -3.08 8.88
N PRO A 278 -22.59 -4.22 8.75
CA PRO A 278 -22.05 -5.41 8.07
C PRO A 278 -21.85 -5.20 6.57
N ILE A 279 -22.59 -4.27 5.97
CA ILE A 279 -22.48 -3.85 4.56
C ILE A 279 -22.20 -2.35 4.52
N TYR A 280 -21.03 -1.99 3.95
CA TYR A 280 -20.66 -0.59 3.72
C TYR A 280 -20.74 -0.24 2.24
N ARG A 281 -21.25 0.93 1.90
CA ARG A 281 -21.16 1.48 0.54
C ARG A 281 -19.73 1.50 -0.01
N ARG A 282 -18.73 1.69 0.87
CA ARG A 282 -17.31 1.64 0.52
C ARG A 282 -16.85 0.27 -0.04
N ARG A 283 -17.47 -0.86 0.37
CA ARG A 283 -17.16 -2.18 -0.20
C ARG A 283 -17.60 -2.27 -1.65
N VAL A 284 -18.71 -1.60 -1.99
CA VAL A 284 -19.24 -1.52 -3.35
C VAL A 284 -18.33 -0.67 -4.25
N ALA A 285 -17.66 0.35 -3.69
CA ALA A 285 -16.72 1.20 -4.41
C ALA A 285 -15.54 0.43 -5.04
N PHE A 286 -15.18 -0.75 -4.52
CA PHE A 286 -14.22 -1.64 -5.16
C PHE A 286 -14.67 -2.04 -6.58
N PHE A 287 -15.95 -2.24 -6.81
CA PHE A 287 -16.50 -2.67 -8.09
C PHE A 287 -16.84 -1.53 -9.05
N THR A 288 -16.74 -0.27 -8.62
CA THR A 288 -17.23 0.88 -9.38
C THR A 288 -16.19 1.97 -9.64
N LYS A 289 -15.07 1.95 -8.92
CA LYS A 289 -14.04 2.99 -9.04
C LYS A 289 -12.84 2.48 -9.82
N SER A 290 -12.69 2.94 -11.07
CA SER A 290 -11.50 2.65 -11.88
C SER A 290 -10.26 3.32 -11.32
N ARG A 291 -9.15 2.58 -11.35
CA ARG A 291 -7.82 3.00 -10.88
C ARG A 291 -6.76 2.42 -11.79
N ALA A 292 -6.51 3.11 -12.89
CA ALA A 292 -5.43 2.79 -13.81
C ALA A 292 -4.53 4.02 -13.97
N PHE A 293 -3.23 3.79 -14.02
CA PHE A 293 -2.22 4.84 -13.92
C PHE A 293 -1.13 4.67 -14.97
N ARG A 294 -0.44 5.76 -15.28
CA ARG A 294 0.79 5.78 -16.08
C ARG A 294 1.98 5.71 -15.15
N ILE A 295 3.02 5.01 -15.58
CA ILE A 295 4.30 4.86 -14.86
C ILE A 295 5.48 5.46 -15.61
N ASP A 296 5.20 6.28 -16.61
CA ASP A 296 6.23 6.87 -17.51
C ASP A 296 7.24 7.72 -16.73
N LYS A 297 6.79 8.43 -15.69
CA LYS A 297 7.65 9.21 -14.81
C LYS A 297 8.62 8.32 -14.04
N ALA A 298 8.14 7.23 -13.45
CA ALA A 298 8.98 6.27 -12.74
C ALA A 298 9.98 5.60 -13.70
N LYS A 299 9.55 5.22 -14.90
CA LYS A 299 10.44 4.68 -15.94
C LYS A 299 11.54 5.67 -16.30
N ARG A 300 11.19 6.91 -16.58
CA ARG A 300 12.14 7.94 -17.06
C ARG A 300 13.11 8.40 -15.97
N LEU A 301 12.63 8.70 -14.76
CA LEU A 301 13.44 9.33 -13.71
C LEU A 301 14.09 8.34 -12.75
N LEU A 302 13.48 7.17 -12.52
CA LEU A 302 14.03 6.14 -11.65
C LEU A 302 14.71 5.01 -12.42
N GLY A 303 14.47 4.87 -13.72
CA GLY A 303 14.82 3.66 -14.47
C GLY A 303 13.96 2.45 -14.05
N TYR A 304 12.75 2.71 -13.48
CA TYR A 304 11.86 1.66 -13.00
C TYR A 304 11.33 0.81 -14.16
N GLN A 305 11.48 -0.49 -14.06
CA GLN A 305 10.93 -1.46 -15.00
C GLN A 305 10.27 -2.59 -14.19
N PRO A 306 8.93 -2.73 -14.25
CA PRO A 306 8.27 -3.86 -13.61
C PRO A 306 8.77 -5.16 -14.23
N ALA A 307 9.25 -6.07 -13.40
CA ALA A 307 9.83 -7.34 -13.86
C ALA A 307 8.84 -8.51 -13.79
N VAL A 308 7.78 -8.40 -12.96
CA VAL A 308 6.84 -9.47 -12.73
C VAL A 308 5.58 -9.25 -13.57
N ALA A 309 5.37 -10.10 -14.57
CA ALA A 309 4.12 -10.12 -15.35
C ALA A 309 2.93 -10.45 -14.45
N LEU A 310 1.75 -9.85 -14.75
CA LEU A 310 0.57 -10.01 -13.90
C LEU A 310 0.18 -11.48 -13.72
N ASP A 311 0.16 -12.28 -14.79
CA ASP A 311 -0.21 -13.70 -14.73
C ASP A 311 0.79 -14.53 -13.89
N GLU A 312 2.08 -14.21 -13.97
CA GLU A 312 3.11 -14.83 -13.13
C GLU A 312 2.90 -14.51 -11.65
N GLY A 313 2.75 -13.24 -11.31
CA GLY A 313 2.53 -12.83 -9.92
C GLY A 313 1.22 -13.35 -9.33
N LEU A 314 0.15 -13.47 -10.14
CA LEU A 314 -1.10 -14.11 -9.70
C LEU A 314 -0.90 -15.60 -9.42
N ARG A 315 -0.10 -16.30 -10.23
CA ARG A 315 0.25 -17.71 -10.01
C ARG A 315 1.04 -17.89 -8.72
N GLU A 316 2.12 -17.12 -8.50
CA GLU A 316 2.90 -17.15 -7.25
C GLU A 316 2.03 -16.87 -6.01
N THR A 317 1.12 -15.91 -6.12
CA THR A 317 0.19 -15.59 -5.04
C THR A 317 -0.76 -16.75 -4.73
N ALA A 318 -1.28 -17.42 -5.77
CA ALA A 318 -2.15 -18.59 -5.62
C ALA A 318 -1.40 -19.79 -5.03
N GLU A 319 -0.17 -20.03 -5.47
CA GLU A 319 0.69 -21.10 -4.93
C GLU A 319 0.96 -20.87 -3.44
N TRP A 320 1.24 -19.63 -3.05
CA TRP A 320 1.39 -19.27 -1.65
C TRP A 320 0.10 -19.50 -0.85
N TYR A 321 -1.09 -19.12 -1.38
CA TYR A 321 -2.35 -19.40 -0.70
C TYR A 321 -2.61 -20.90 -0.50
N ARG A 322 -2.20 -21.75 -1.46
CA ARG A 322 -2.28 -23.21 -1.30
C ARG A 322 -1.35 -23.72 -0.22
N ALA A 323 -0.09 -23.29 -0.24
CA ALA A 323 0.93 -23.71 0.71
C ALA A 323 0.55 -23.37 2.16
N GLU A 324 -0.07 -22.20 2.36
CA GLU A 324 -0.54 -21.74 3.68
C GLU A 324 -1.94 -22.27 4.07
N GLY A 325 -2.59 -23.08 3.21
CA GLY A 325 -3.91 -23.64 3.51
C GLY A 325 -5.09 -22.66 3.46
N TYR A 326 -4.93 -21.53 2.78
CA TYR A 326 -6.00 -20.53 2.67
C TYR A 326 -7.08 -20.91 1.67
N VAL A 327 -6.77 -21.73 0.69
CA VAL A 327 -7.66 -22.15 -0.41
C VAL A 327 -7.49 -23.62 -0.71
#